data_f1900bf6b217d97239d1d2d0ba1543a9
#
_entry.id   f1900bf6b217d97239d1d2d0ba1543a9
#
_cell.length_a   1.000
_cell.length_b   1.000
_cell.length_c   1.000
_cell.angle_alpha   90.00
_cell.angle_beta   90.00
_cell.angle_gamma   90.00
#
_symmetry.space_group_name_H-M   'P 1'
#
loop_
_entity.id
_entity.type
_entity.pdbx_description
1 polymer ?
#
loop_
_entity_poly.entity_id
_entity_poly.type
_entity_poly.pdbx_seq_one_letter_code
_entity_poly.pdbx_strand_id
1 'polypeptide(L)'
;MSSEKTLDGFLDGKLKIIQLKKGYRAGHDAVILASSINAKRGDNCLELGIGSGVVSICLAHRIKGLTILGFENNQQMIEISKENIELNQYQKIINISKVDIEGDLK
;
A
#
# COMPACT_ATOMS: atom_id res chain seq x y z
N MET A 1 -16.19 4.98 17.88
CA MET A 1 -15.55 4.22 16.79
C MET A 1 -14.07 4.09 17.06
N SER A 2 -13.55 2.90 16.93
CA SER A 2 -12.14 2.68 17.23
C SER A 2 -11.26 3.14 16.09
N SER A 3 -10.29 3.99 16.39
CA SER A 3 -9.22 4.35 15.48
C SER A 3 -7.89 3.72 15.94
N GLU A 4 -7.97 2.71 16.78
CA GLU A 4 -6.78 2.02 17.24
C GLU A 4 -6.03 1.38 16.10
N LYS A 5 -4.71 1.50 16.15
CA LYS A 5 -3.80 1.00 15.14
C LYS A 5 -2.82 0.02 15.74
N THR A 6 -2.30 -0.87 14.90
CA THR A 6 -1.19 -1.75 15.26
C THR A 6 -0.03 -1.49 14.32
N LEU A 7 1.16 -1.84 14.75
CA LEU A 7 2.36 -1.81 13.91
C LEU A 7 2.79 -3.26 13.69
N ASP A 8 2.68 -3.73 12.45
CA ASP A 8 2.91 -5.12 12.11
C ASP A 8 4.15 -5.27 11.23
N GLY A 9 4.92 -6.34 11.46
CA GLY A 9 6.08 -6.65 10.65
C GLY A 9 5.71 -7.55 9.47
N PHE A 10 6.32 -7.29 8.33
CA PHE A 10 6.19 -8.10 7.11
C PHE A 10 7.59 -8.43 6.60
N LEU A 11 7.72 -9.57 5.93
CA LEU A 11 9.00 -10.03 5.35
C LEU A 11 10.10 -10.07 6.40
N ASP A 12 9.86 -10.81 7.50
CA ASP A 12 10.77 -10.96 8.63
C ASP A 12 11.17 -9.62 9.27
N GLY A 13 10.20 -8.70 9.34
CA GLY A 13 10.40 -7.40 9.96
C GLY A 13 11.13 -6.38 9.09
N LYS A 14 11.44 -6.71 7.85
CA LYS A 14 12.07 -5.76 6.91
C LYS A 14 11.15 -4.62 6.55
N LEU A 15 9.84 -4.86 6.58
CA LEU A 15 8.82 -3.85 6.37
C LEU A 15 7.97 -3.74 7.63
N LYS A 16 7.50 -2.53 7.93
CA LYS A 16 6.61 -2.28 9.06
C LYS A 16 5.37 -1.57 8.55
N ILE A 17 4.21 -2.10 8.90
CA ILE A 17 2.94 -1.60 8.38
C ILE A 17 2.02 -1.25 9.54
N ILE A 18 1.52 -0.03 9.53
CA ILE A 18 0.49 0.44 10.46
C ILE A 18 -0.85 0.02 9.88
N GLN A 19 -1.67 -0.64 10.68
CA GLN A 19 -2.99 -1.08 10.27
C GLN A 19 -4.01 -0.73 11.35
N LEU A 20 -5.27 -0.58 10.94
CA LEU A 20 -6.37 -0.48 11.88
C LEU A 20 -6.48 -1.80 12.64
N LYS A 21 -6.74 -1.73 13.94
CA LYS A 21 -6.89 -2.91 14.79
C LYS A 21 -8.12 -3.71 14.38
N LYS A 22 -9.17 -3.03 13.93
CA LYS A 22 -10.42 -3.64 13.45
C LYS A 22 -10.65 -3.31 11.98
N GLY A 23 -11.39 -4.16 11.30
CA GLY A 23 -11.65 -4.06 9.88
C GLY A 23 -10.72 -4.96 9.09
N TYR A 24 -10.61 -4.71 7.80
CA TYR A 24 -9.73 -5.51 6.96
C TYR A 24 -8.27 -5.27 7.36
N ARG A 25 -7.55 -6.36 7.53
CA ARG A 25 -6.13 -6.33 7.85
C ARG A 25 -5.39 -7.22 6.85
N ALA A 26 -4.29 -6.69 6.31
CA ALA A 26 -3.45 -7.46 5.42
C ALA A 26 -2.63 -8.49 6.21
N GLY A 27 -2.37 -9.61 5.59
CA GLY A 27 -1.54 -10.67 6.12
C GLY A 27 -0.71 -11.30 5.02
N HIS A 28 -0.50 -12.61 5.08
CA HIS A 28 0.27 -13.34 4.07
C HIS A 28 -0.30 -13.21 2.66
N ASP A 29 -1.61 -13.01 2.52
CA ASP A 29 -2.26 -12.80 1.24
C ASP A 29 -1.70 -11.58 0.49
N ALA A 30 -1.42 -10.49 1.20
CA ALA A 30 -0.85 -9.30 0.59
C ALA A 30 0.57 -9.57 0.07
N VAL A 31 1.37 -10.31 0.84
CA VAL A 31 2.73 -10.68 0.44
C VAL A 31 2.69 -11.61 -0.79
N ILE A 32 1.80 -12.59 -0.78
CA ILE A 32 1.62 -13.53 -1.90
C ILE A 32 1.18 -12.77 -3.16
N LEU A 33 0.21 -11.85 -3.02
CA LEU A 33 -0.24 -11.05 -4.16
C LEU A 33 0.92 -10.23 -4.72
N ALA A 34 1.65 -9.52 -3.87
CA ALA A 34 2.78 -8.70 -4.31
C ALA A 34 3.86 -9.56 -5.00
N SER A 35 4.07 -10.81 -4.54
CA SER A 35 5.07 -11.69 -5.14
C SER A 35 4.64 -12.25 -6.49
N SER A 36 3.34 -12.25 -6.78
CA SER A 36 2.80 -12.80 -8.04
C SER A 36 2.68 -11.75 -9.15
N ILE A 37 2.85 -10.47 -8.84
CA ILE A 37 2.74 -9.41 -9.84
C ILE A 37 3.95 -9.45 -10.75
N ASN A 38 3.69 -9.49 -12.06
CA ASN A 38 4.75 -9.54 -13.07
C ASN A 38 5.13 -8.13 -13.52
N ALA A 39 5.90 -7.45 -12.70
CA ALA A 39 6.41 -6.12 -13.00
C ALA A 39 7.93 -6.16 -13.11
N LYS A 40 8.49 -5.20 -13.85
CA LYS A 40 9.92 -5.09 -14.11
C LYS A 40 10.44 -3.74 -13.66
N ARG A 41 11.72 -3.66 -13.38
CA ARG A 41 12.38 -2.39 -13.09
C ARG A 41 12.05 -1.36 -14.18
N GLY A 42 11.63 -0.19 -13.74
CA GLY A 42 11.25 0.90 -14.63
C GLY A 42 9.77 0.96 -14.96
N ASP A 43 9.00 -0.05 -14.57
CA ASP A 43 7.56 -0.05 -14.84
C ASP A 43 6.81 0.96 -14.00
N ASN A 44 5.71 1.45 -14.55
CA ASN A 44 4.72 2.26 -13.84
C ASN A 44 3.54 1.37 -13.50
N CYS A 45 3.18 1.32 -12.22
CA CYS A 45 2.11 0.46 -11.73
C CYS A 45 0.97 1.31 -11.16
N LEU A 46 -0.25 0.80 -11.27
CA LEU A 46 -1.42 1.43 -10.68
C LEU A 46 -2.11 0.43 -9.77
N GLU A 47 -2.35 0.82 -8.53
CA GLU A 47 -3.14 0.02 -7.60
C GLU A 47 -4.47 0.71 -7.33
N LEU A 48 -5.58 0.03 -7.64
CA LEU A 48 -6.92 0.51 -7.35
C LEU A 48 -7.31 0.04 -5.95
N GLY A 49 -7.68 1.00 -5.08
CA GLY A 49 -8.02 0.69 -3.70
C GLY A 49 -6.79 0.29 -2.90
N ILE A 50 -5.81 1.20 -2.81
CA ILE A 50 -4.51 0.88 -2.19
C ILE A 50 -4.62 0.53 -0.70
N GLY A 51 -5.66 0.99 -0.01
CA GLY A 51 -5.86 0.71 1.41
C GLY A 51 -4.69 1.20 2.27
N SER A 52 -4.15 0.31 3.10
CA SER A 52 -3.00 0.65 3.96
C SER A 52 -1.67 0.71 3.20
N GLY A 53 -1.66 0.30 1.93
CA GLY A 53 -0.47 0.36 1.09
C GLY A 53 0.41 -0.88 1.13
N VAL A 54 -0.01 -1.94 1.79
CA VAL A 54 0.82 -3.13 2.02
C VAL A 54 1.29 -3.76 0.72
N VAL A 55 0.38 -3.97 -0.25
CA VAL A 55 0.73 -4.64 -1.50
C VAL A 55 1.76 -3.82 -2.28
N SER A 56 1.52 -2.52 -2.43
CA SER A 56 2.44 -1.64 -3.14
C SER A 56 3.80 -1.55 -2.45
N ILE A 57 3.83 -1.51 -1.12
CA ILE A 57 5.08 -1.44 -0.36
C ILE A 57 5.86 -2.75 -0.50
N CYS A 58 5.19 -3.89 -0.40
CA CYS A 58 5.82 -5.19 -0.63
C CYS A 58 6.37 -5.30 -2.06
N LEU A 59 5.62 -4.82 -3.04
CA LEU A 59 6.05 -4.84 -4.44
C LEU A 59 7.28 -3.94 -4.65
N ALA A 60 7.26 -2.74 -4.08
CA ALA A 60 8.40 -1.82 -4.15
C ALA A 60 9.64 -2.40 -3.49
N HIS A 61 9.46 -3.17 -2.41
CA HIS A 61 10.57 -3.84 -1.75
C HIS A 61 11.15 -4.96 -2.62
N ARG A 62 10.28 -5.70 -3.32
CA ARG A 62 10.70 -6.83 -4.17
C ARG A 62 11.38 -6.36 -5.45
N ILE A 63 10.85 -5.33 -6.08
CA ILE A 63 11.34 -4.87 -7.39
C ILE A 63 11.82 -3.42 -7.27
N LYS A 64 13.11 -3.20 -7.46
CA LYS A 64 13.67 -1.84 -7.43
C LYS A 64 13.33 -1.10 -8.72
N GLY A 65 13.18 0.21 -8.61
CA GLY A 65 12.99 1.08 -9.78
C GLY A 65 11.56 1.18 -10.28
N LEU A 66 10.57 0.70 -9.52
CA LEU A 66 9.17 0.89 -9.87
C LEU A 66 8.70 2.29 -9.52
N THR A 67 7.69 2.75 -10.24
CA THR A 67 6.87 3.89 -9.85
C THR A 67 5.44 3.38 -9.67
N ILE A 68 4.82 3.69 -8.54
CA ILE A 68 3.49 3.19 -8.22
C ILE A 68 2.56 4.36 -7.92
N LEU A 69 1.38 4.35 -8.53
CA LEU A 69 0.30 5.27 -8.21
C LEU A 69 -0.83 4.47 -7.58
N GLY A 70 -1.26 4.86 -6.39
CA GLY A 70 -2.38 4.22 -5.71
C GLY A 70 -3.60 5.12 -5.69
N PHE A 71 -4.76 4.58 -5.97
CA PHE A 71 -6.04 5.27 -5.85
C PHE A 71 -6.77 4.80 -4.61
N GLU A 72 -7.33 5.71 -3.86
CA GLU A 72 -8.10 5.42 -2.65
C GLU A 72 -9.11 6.53 -2.42
N ASN A 73 -10.33 6.18 -2.00
CA ASN A 73 -11.34 7.20 -1.70
C ASN A 73 -11.58 7.39 -0.20
N ASN A 74 -11.16 6.47 0.64
CA ASN A 74 -11.33 6.57 2.08
C ASN A 74 -10.21 7.41 2.70
N GLN A 75 -10.57 8.55 3.29
CA GLN A 75 -9.58 9.48 3.82
C GLN A 75 -8.70 8.86 4.90
N GLN A 76 -9.27 8.04 5.79
CA GLN A 76 -8.50 7.38 6.83
C GLN A 76 -7.45 6.42 6.24
N MET A 77 -7.83 5.67 5.20
CA MET A 77 -6.91 4.77 4.51
C MET A 77 -5.81 5.53 3.77
N ILE A 78 -6.16 6.69 3.18
CA ILE A 78 -5.16 7.54 2.53
C ILE A 78 -4.09 7.97 3.54
N GLU A 79 -4.52 8.42 4.72
CA GLU A 79 -3.59 8.87 5.76
C GLU A 79 -2.70 7.72 6.25
N ILE A 80 -3.29 6.54 6.48
CA ILE A 80 -2.53 5.36 6.90
C ILE A 80 -1.55 4.93 5.82
N SER A 81 -1.97 4.90 4.56
CA SER A 81 -1.07 4.51 3.46
C SER A 81 0.10 5.47 3.33
N LYS A 82 -0.14 6.76 3.48
CA LYS A 82 0.94 7.75 3.44
C LYS A 82 1.93 7.58 4.58
N GLU A 83 1.42 7.31 5.80
CA GLU A 83 2.30 7.01 6.93
C GLU A 83 3.15 5.76 6.66
N ASN A 84 2.55 4.71 6.12
CA ASN A 84 3.26 3.47 5.82
C ASN A 84 4.31 3.64 4.72
N ILE A 85 3.98 4.40 3.69
CA ILE A 85 4.91 4.69 2.60
C ILE A 85 6.14 5.44 3.15
N GLU A 86 5.91 6.44 4.00
CA GLU A 86 6.98 7.21 4.59
C GLU A 86 7.79 6.38 5.60
N LEU A 87 7.12 5.59 6.42
CA LEU A 87 7.76 4.71 7.41
C LEU A 87 8.74 3.74 6.75
N ASN A 88 8.41 3.26 5.56
CA ASN A 88 9.25 2.32 4.81
C ASN A 88 10.11 3.01 3.74
N GLN A 89 10.09 4.34 3.71
CA GLN A 89 10.97 5.17 2.85
C GLN A 89 10.70 5.00 1.35
N TYR A 90 9.42 4.86 0.98
CA TYR A 90 9.02 4.73 -0.42
C TYR A 90 8.27 5.96 -0.96
N GLN A 91 8.35 7.10 -0.27
CA GLN A 91 7.60 8.30 -0.65
C GLN A 91 8.01 8.89 -2.00
N LYS A 92 9.17 8.51 -2.52
CA LYS A 92 9.61 8.98 -3.84
C LYS A 92 9.07 8.15 -4.99
N ILE A 93 8.59 6.94 -4.71
CA ILE A 93 8.16 6.01 -5.76
C ILE A 93 6.70 5.60 -5.67
N ILE A 94 6.05 5.76 -4.50
CA ILE A 94 4.65 5.45 -4.32
C ILE A 94 3.89 6.73 -4.02
N ASN A 95 2.94 7.09 -4.88
CA ASN A 95 2.08 8.27 -4.72
C ASN A 95 0.63 7.84 -4.58
N ILE A 96 -0.13 8.60 -3.77
CA ILE A 96 -1.53 8.31 -3.52
C ILE A 96 -2.36 9.47 -4.06
N SER A 97 -3.43 9.13 -4.78
CA SER A 97 -4.44 10.10 -5.20
C SER A 97 -5.79 9.71 -4.63
N LYS A 98 -6.53 10.71 -4.15
CA LYS A 98 -7.90 10.48 -3.70
C LYS A 98 -8.81 10.40 -4.91
N VAL A 99 -9.30 9.20 -5.19
CA VAL A 99 -10.14 8.92 -6.36
C VAL A 99 -11.28 8.01 -5.93
N ASP A 100 -12.51 8.40 -6.27
CA ASP A 100 -13.65 7.50 -6.17
C ASP A 100 -13.73 6.74 -7.49
N ILE A 101 -13.29 5.48 -7.47
CA ILE A 101 -13.21 4.66 -8.68
C ILE A 101 -14.57 4.53 -9.36
N GLU A 102 -15.65 4.39 -8.59
CA GLU A 102 -16.99 4.26 -9.16
C GLU A 102 -17.52 5.57 -9.74
N GLY A 103 -17.22 6.71 -9.10
CA GLY A 103 -17.67 8.02 -9.53
C GLY A 103 -16.74 8.69 -10.54
N ASP A 104 -15.46 8.77 -10.21
CA ASP A 104 -14.51 9.60 -10.95
C ASP A 104 -14.05 8.99 -12.27
N LEU A 105 -14.08 7.65 -12.39
CA LEU A 105 -13.59 6.96 -13.59
C LEU A 105 -14.67 6.53 -14.56
N LYS A 106 -15.92 6.95 -14.32
CA LYS A 106 -17.01 6.67 -15.26
C LYS A 106 -17.06 7.69 -16.38
#